data_b789d2a33366d263c060ab3e265944a9
#
_entry.id   b789d2a33366d263c060ab3e265944a9
#
_cell.length_a   1.000
_cell.length_b   1.000
_cell.length_c   1.000
_cell.angle_alpha   90.00
_cell.angle_beta   90.00
_cell.angle_gamma   90.00
#
_symmetry.space_group_name_H-M   'P 1'
#
loop_
_entity.id
_entity.type
_entity.pdbx_description
1 polymer ?
#
loop_
_entity_poly.entity_id
_entity_poly.type
_entity_poly.pdbx_seq_one_letter_code
_entity_poly.pdbx_strand_id
1 'polypeptide(L)'
;PRGSDQPNDEILAQNLENAARLAMRDLNGVQIDLRVYSTSGNAQTAASQATQAVNDGAKIILGPLYAEGANAAGVAVAPKNINVLAFSNNASIAGGNVFILGATFDSTAKRLVSHAVGQGRDNIIVVHAQDVAGQTGKTAIEQAIYSSGGMLAGAVDYPLSQQGVMAAVPRIKSLVDQTGANAIFMTASTATALPLLTQLLTEAGLDPAVTQYIGLTRWDIPPQ
;
A
#
# COMPACT_ATOMS: atom_id res chain seq x y z
N PRO A 1 -16.73 -3.59 -1.02
CA PRO A 1 -17.47 -2.32 -0.82
C PRO A 1 -18.75 -2.21 -1.68
N ARG A 2 -19.21 -3.35 -2.30
CA ARG A 2 -20.44 -3.40 -3.11
C ARG A 2 -21.62 -2.73 -2.37
N GLY A 3 -22.39 -1.90 -3.08
CA GLY A 3 -23.48 -1.12 -2.51
C GLY A 3 -23.08 0.13 -1.74
N SER A 4 -21.83 0.57 -1.86
CA SER A 4 -21.33 1.83 -1.32
C SER A 4 -21.75 3.02 -2.22
N ASP A 5 -21.89 4.19 -1.62
CA ASP A 5 -22.15 5.46 -2.35
C ASP A 5 -20.89 6.04 -3.03
N GLN A 6 -19.72 5.41 -2.86
CA GLN A 6 -18.49 5.87 -3.49
C GLN A 6 -18.42 5.44 -4.96
N PRO A 7 -18.14 6.36 -5.91
CA PRO A 7 -18.28 6.09 -7.35
C PRO A 7 -17.49 4.90 -7.88
N ASN A 8 -16.33 4.61 -7.30
CA ASN A 8 -15.44 3.54 -7.78
C ASN A 8 -15.60 2.22 -7.02
N ASP A 9 -16.36 2.20 -5.93
CA ASP A 9 -16.45 1.03 -5.05
C ASP A 9 -17.14 -0.16 -5.70
N GLU A 10 -18.15 0.09 -6.52
CA GLU A 10 -18.85 -0.99 -7.23
C GLU A 10 -17.95 -1.64 -8.29
N ILE A 11 -17.17 -0.84 -9.02
CA ILE A 11 -16.20 -1.34 -10.01
C ILE A 11 -15.12 -2.17 -9.30
N LEU A 12 -14.60 -1.67 -8.18
CA LEU A 12 -13.60 -2.36 -7.39
C LEU A 12 -14.13 -3.67 -6.80
N ALA A 13 -15.35 -3.66 -6.28
CA ALA A 13 -16.01 -4.87 -5.77
C ALA A 13 -16.18 -5.92 -6.87
N GLN A 14 -16.62 -5.50 -8.07
CA GLN A 14 -16.77 -6.39 -9.21
C GLN A 14 -15.41 -6.97 -9.66
N ASN A 15 -14.35 -6.15 -9.68
CA ASN A 15 -13.02 -6.62 -10.07
C ASN A 15 -12.44 -7.61 -9.04
N LEU A 16 -12.65 -7.39 -7.75
CA LEU A 16 -12.24 -8.34 -6.70
C LEU A 16 -13.01 -9.66 -6.82
N GLU A 17 -14.32 -9.63 -7.09
CA GLU A 17 -15.11 -10.83 -7.34
C GLU A 17 -14.61 -11.57 -8.58
N ASN A 18 -14.39 -10.86 -9.69
CA ASN A 18 -13.88 -11.45 -10.94
C ASN A 18 -12.51 -12.11 -10.72
N ALA A 19 -11.62 -11.47 -9.96
CA ALA A 19 -10.31 -12.04 -9.62
C ALA A 19 -10.44 -13.33 -8.80
N ALA A 20 -11.33 -13.35 -7.80
CA ALA A 20 -11.59 -14.56 -7.01
C ALA A 20 -12.16 -15.69 -7.89
N ARG A 21 -13.14 -15.40 -8.76
CA ARG A 21 -13.71 -16.39 -9.69
C ARG A 21 -12.69 -16.88 -10.70
N LEU A 22 -11.78 -16.03 -11.17
CA LEU A 22 -10.69 -16.41 -12.07
C LEU A 22 -9.74 -17.38 -11.35
N ALA A 23 -9.29 -17.04 -10.15
CA ALA A 23 -8.42 -17.89 -9.35
C ALA A 23 -9.04 -19.27 -9.06
N MET A 24 -10.35 -19.33 -8.86
CA MET A 24 -11.07 -20.61 -8.65
C MET A 24 -10.99 -21.55 -9.87
N ARG A 25 -10.86 -21.02 -11.10
CA ARG A 25 -10.73 -21.84 -12.31
C ARG A 25 -9.40 -22.58 -12.39
N ASP A 26 -8.38 -22.04 -11.74
CA ASP A 26 -7.03 -22.60 -11.72
C ASP A 26 -6.84 -23.66 -10.62
N LEU A 27 -7.85 -23.80 -9.73
CA LEU A 27 -7.80 -24.79 -8.65
C LEU A 27 -8.24 -26.16 -9.13
N ASN A 28 -7.31 -27.11 -9.10
CA ASN A 28 -7.58 -28.51 -9.42
C ASN A 28 -7.91 -29.31 -8.14
N GLY A 29 -9.04 -30.02 -8.17
CA GLY A 29 -9.41 -30.92 -7.08
C GLY A 29 -10.03 -30.28 -5.85
N VAL A 30 -10.26 -28.97 -5.85
CA VAL A 30 -10.93 -28.21 -4.78
C VAL A 30 -12.21 -27.59 -5.31
N GLN A 31 -13.32 -27.85 -4.62
CA GLN A 31 -14.61 -27.19 -4.92
C GLN A 31 -14.83 -26.05 -3.93
N ILE A 32 -15.02 -24.83 -4.45
CA ILE A 32 -15.33 -23.64 -3.68
C ILE A 32 -16.71 -23.11 -4.04
N ASP A 33 -17.59 -22.95 -3.06
CA ASP A 33 -18.84 -22.22 -3.19
C ASP A 33 -18.60 -20.76 -2.79
N LEU A 34 -18.42 -19.89 -3.77
CA LEU A 34 -18.18 -18.45 -3.57
C LEU A 34 -19.52 -17.70 -3.52
N ARG A 35 -19.86 -17.18 -2.35
CA ARG A 35 -21.02 -16.31 -2.13
C ARG A 35 -20.58 -14.89 -1.84
N VAL A 36 -21.29 -13.92 -2.41
CA VAL A 36 -20.94 -12.49 -2.31
C VAL A 36 -21.96 -11.78 -1.41
N TYR A 37 -21.42 -11.04 -0.44
CA TYR A 37 -22.20 -10.26 0.53
C TYR A 37 -21.83 -8.78 0.41
N SER A 38 -22.85 -7.92 0.34
CA SER A 38 -22.64 -6.47 0.19
C SER A 38 -22.40 -5.81 1.54
N THR A 39 -21.29 -5.11 1.68
CA THR A 39 -20.90 -4.42 2.92
C THR A 39 -21.16 -2.91 2.89
N SER A 40 -21.52 -2.36 1.74
CA SER A 40 -21.75 -0.92 1.49
C SER A 40 -20.62 -0.01 1.99
N GLY A 41 -19.39 -0.53 2.09
CA GLY A 41 -18.26 0.21 2.67
C GLY A 41 -18.37 0.51 4.16
N ASN A 42 -19.37 -0.05 4.85
CA ASN A 42 -19.71 0.26 6.24
C ASN A 42 -19.29 -0.87 7.19
N ALA A 43 -18.66 -0.51 8.32
CA ALA A 43 -18.15 -1.47 9.29
C ALA A 43 -19.26 -2.30 9.97
N GLN A 44 -20.38 -1.67 10.35
CA GLN A 44 -21.49 -2.37 10.98
C GLN A 44 -22.16 -3.35 10.03
N THR A 45 -22.33 -2.95 8.77
CA THR A 45 -22.85 -3.82 7.71
C THR A 45 -21.87 -4.98 7.46
N ALA A 46 -20.56 -4.73 7.44
CA ALA A 46 -19.55 -5.77 7.28
C ALA A 46 -19.64 -6.83 8.39
N ALA A 47 -19.80 -6.41 9.65
CA ALA A 47 -19.97 -7.32 10.78
C ALA A 47 -21.23 -8.19 10.65
N SER A 48 -22.37 -7.58 10.31
CA SER A 48 -23.62 -8.31 10.15
C SER A 48 -23.60 -9.28 8.96
N GLN A 49 -23.03 -8.86 7.83
CA GLN A 49 -22.86 -9.71 6.64
C GLN A 49 -21.86 -10.85 6.86
N ALA A 50 -20.80 -10.62 7.62
CA ALA A 50 -19.86 -11.68 8.02
C ALA A 50 -20.57 -12.72 8.90
N THR A 51 -21.35 -12.28 9.87
CA THR A 51 -22.17 -13.17 10.72
C THR A 51 -23.16 -13.98 9.88
N GLN A 52 -23.84 -13.33 8.93
CA GLN A 52 -24.76 -14.00 8.02
C GLN A 52 -24.05 -15.06 7.17
N ALA A 53 -22.91 -14.71 6.59
CA ALA A 53 -22.11 -15.64 5.80
C ALA A 53 -21.73 -16.91 6.59
N VAL A 54 -21.34 -16.75 7.86
CA VAL A 54 -21.03 -17.88 8.75
C VAL A 54 -22.28 -18.73 9.05
N ASN A 55 -23.43 -18.10 9.26
CA ASN A 55 -24.69 -18.82 9.43
C ASN A 55 -25.10 -19.59 8.16
N ASP A 56 -24.77 -19.07 6.99
CA ASP A 56 -24.97 -19.72 5.69
C ASP A 56 -23.91 -20.81 5.39
N GLY A 57 -22.97 -21.04 6.32
CA GLY A 57 -22.01 -22.13 6.27
C GLY A 57 -20.61 -21.75 5.77
N ALA A 58 -20.30 -20.45 5.65
CA ALA A 58 -18.96 -20.02 5.25
C ALA A 58 -17.87 -20.54 6.21
N LYS A 59 -16.77 -21.01 5.65
CA LYS A 59 -15.60 -21.52 6.39
C LYS A 59 -14.45 -20.52 6.42
N ILE A 60 -14.49 -19.53 5.54
CA ILE A 60 -13.50 -18.45 5.41
C ILE A 60 -14.21 -17.22 4.83
N ILE A 61 -13.76 -16.05 5.20
CA ILE A 61 -14.23 -14.79 4.63
C ILE A 61 -13.12 -14.16 3.81
N LEU A 62 -13.40 -13.83 2.57
CA LEU A 62 -12.51 -13.16 1.66
C LEU A 62 -12.93 -11.69 1.54
N GLY A 63 -12.09 -10.79 1.98
CA GLY A 63 -12.42 -9.38 2.23
C GLY A 63 -12.76 -9.13 3.71
N PRO A 64 -13.34 -7.97 4.08
CA PRO A 64 -13.59 -6.77 3.28
C PRO A 64 -12.34 -6.02 2.79
N LEU A 65 -12.59 -4.93 2.03
CA LEU A 65 -11.52 -4.07 1.52
C LEU A 65 -11.05 -3.06 2.57
N TYR A 66 -11.96 -2.36 3.22
CA TYR A 66 -11.64 -1.28 4.17
C TYR A 66 -11.29 -1.84 5.55
N ALA A 67 -10.29 -1.22 6.19
CA ALA A 67 -9.73 -1.66 7.46
C ALA A 67 -10.79 -1.78 8.56
N GLU A 68 -11.64 -0.77 8.70
CA GLU A 68 -12.71 -0.77 9.71
C GLU A 68 -13.69 -1.90 9.50
N GLY A 69 -14.10 -2.15 8.24
CA GLY A 69 -14.99 -3.26 7.90
C GLY A 69 -14.33 -4.62 8.15
N ALA A 70 -13.05 -4.77 7.84
CA ALA A 70 -12.31 -6.01 8.06
C ALA A 70 -12.13 -6.30 9.55
N ASN A 71 -11.83 -5.29 10.36
CA ASN A 71 -11.76 -5.43 11.81
C ASN A 71 -13.12 -5.82 12.40
N ALA A 72 -14.20 -5.12 12.00
CA ALA A 72 -15.54 -5.40 12.48
C ALA A 72 -16.02 -6.81 12.09
N ALA A 73 -15.76 -7.25 10.86
CA ALA A 73 -16.05 -8.61 10.42
C ALA A 73 -15.26 -9.65 11.24
N GLY A 74 -13.96 -9.40 11.44
CA GLY A 74 -13.09 -10.25 12.23
C GLY A 74 -13.59 -10.46 13.64
N VAL A 75 -13.90 -9.37 14.35
CA VAL A 75 -14.48 -9.42 15.71
C VAL A 75 -15.79 -10.20 15.74
N ALA A 76 -16.68 -9.96 14.77
CA ALA A 76 -17.99 -10.61 14.73
C ALA A 76 -17.92 -12.13 14.55
N VAL A 77 -16.92 -12.64 13.82
CA VAL A 77 -16.82 -14.09 13.52
C VAL A 77 -15.71 -14.81 14.32
N ALA A 78 -14.91 -14.09 15.10
CA ALA A 78 -13.86 -14.68 15.95
C ALA A 78 -14.39 -15.80 16.87
N PRO A 79 -15.58 -15.68 17.53
CA PRO A 79 -16.09 -16.75 18.38
C PRO A 79 -16.43 -18.05 17.62
N LYS A 80 -16.49 -18.01 16.30
CA LYS A 80 -16.73 -19.17 15.43
C LYS A 80 -15.45 -19.72 14.80
N ASN A 81 -14.27 -19.16 15.15
CA ASN A 81 -12.99 -19.53 14.59
C ASN A 81 -12.91 -19.41 13.05
N ILE A 82 -13.61 -18.43 12.50
CA ILE A 82 -13.60 -18.16 11.05
C ILE A 82 -12.54 -17.11 10.74
N ASN A 83 -11.63 -17.43 9.82
CA ASN A 83 -10.59 -16.52 9.37
C ASN A 83 -11.14 -15.51 8.36
N VAL A 84 -10.68 -14.27 8.49
CA VAL A 84 -10.99 -13.15 7.60
C VAL A 84 -9.70 -12.78 6.85
N LEU A 85 -9.70 -12.95 5.54
CA LEU A 85 -8.62 -12.59 4.63
C LEU A 85 -8.91 -11.23 4.01
N ALA A 86 -8.53 -10.16 4.70
CA ALA A 86 -8.86 -8.79 4.34
C ALA A 86 -8.02 -8.28 3.15
N PHE A 87 -8.65 -7.56 2.23
CA PHE A 87 -7.95 -6.86 1.14
C PHE A 87 -7.36 -5.52 1.56
N SER A 88 -7.50 -5.16 2.83
CA SER A 88 -6.90 -3.95 3.39
C SER A 88 -5.37 -3.98 3.27
N ASN A 89 -4.78 -2.80 3.10
CA ASN A 89 -3.34 -2.59 3.20
C ASN A 89 -2.91 -2.07 4.59
N ASN A 90 -3.84 -1.90 5.51
CA ASN A 90 -3.56 -1.45 6.87
C ASN A 90 -3.17 -2.64 7.76
N ALA A 91 -1.87 -2.76 8.03
CA ALA A 91 -1.33 -3.83 8.86
C ALA A 91 -1.78 -3.77 10.34
N SER A 92 -2.24 -2.61 10.83
CA SER A 92 -2.64 -2.45 12.25
C SER A 92 -3.87 -3.26 12.66
N ILE A 93 -4.68 -3.71 11.68
CA ILE A 93 -5.85 -4.55 11.94
C ILE A 93 -5.55 -6.05 11.88
N ALA A 94 -4.31 -6.42 11.52
CA ALA A 94 -3.90 -7.83 11.49
C ALA A 94 -3.78 -8.39 12.91
N GLY A 95 -4.26 -9.59 13.11
CA GLY A 95 -4.17 -10.31 14.39
C GLY A 95 -5.39 -11.19 14.64
N GLY A 96 -5.27 -12.10 15.60
CA GLY A 96 -6.32 -13.07 15.88
C GLY A 96 -6.71 -13.86 14.64
N ASN A 97 -7.94 -13.66 14.15
CA ASN A 97 -8.48 -14.30 12.96
C ASN A 97 -8.47 -13.42 11.71
N VAL A 98 -7.84 -12.23 11.76
CA VAL A 98 -7.75 -11.29 10.62
C VAL A 98 -6.35 -11.33 10.00
N PHE A 99 -6.29 -11.66 8.72
CA PHE A 99 -5.07 -11.73 7.90
C PHE A 99 -5.15 -10.70 6.78
N ILE A 100 -4.06 -9.98 6.53
CA ILE A 100 -3.98 -8.95 5.49
C ILE A 100 -3.42 -9.55 4.21
N LEU A 101 -4.19 -9.45 3.12
CA LEU A 101 -3.78 -9.84 1.76
C LEU A 101 -3.33 -8.65 0.92
N GLY A 102 -3.70 -7.43 1.30
CA GLY A 102 -3.30 -6.21 0.60
C GLY A 102 -1.79 -5.95 0.72
N ALA A 103 -1.24 -5.31 -0.30
CA ALA A 103 0.15 -4.86 -0.26
C ALA A 103 0.29 -3.72 0.76
N THR A 104 0.98 -3.98 1.87
CA THR A 104 1.27 -2.97 2.88
C THR A 104 2.49 -2.14 2.49
N PHE A 105 2.64 -0.94 3.06
CA PHE A 105 3.86 -0.14 2.87
C PHE A 105 5.10 -0.92 3.31
N ASP A 106 5.02 -1.66 4.42
CA ASP A 106 6.13 -2.47 4.94
C ASP A 106 6.57 -3.56 3.96
N SER A 107 5.62 -4.34 3.41
CA SER A 107 5.94 -5.41 2.47
C SER A 107 6.51 -4.86 1.16
N THR A 108 5.93 -3.76 0.66
CA THR A 108 6.38 -3.08 -0.55
C THR A 108 7.76 -2.46 -0.36
N ALA A 109 7.96 -1.70 0.72
CA ALA A 109 9.25 -1.08 1.05
C ALA A 109 10.34 -2.15 1.19
N LYS A 110 10.08 -3.21 1.95
CA LYS A 110 11.03 -4.31 2.15
C LYS A 110 11.45 -4.96 0.83
N ARG A 111 10.50 -5.23 -0.06
CA ARG A 111 10.79 -5.84 -1.37
C ARG A 111 11.63 -4.92 -2.23
N LEU A 112 11.28 -3.63 -2.32
CA LEU A 112 11.94 -2.66 -3.19
C LEU A 112 13.33 -2.30 -2.66
N VAL A 113 13.48 -2.07 -1.35
CA VAL A 113 14.79 -1.79 -0.75
C VAL A 113 15.72 -2.99 -0.89
N SER A 114 15.25 -4.21 -0.59
CA SER A 114 16.09 -5.41 -0.78
C SER A 114 16.56 -5.57 -2.22
N HIS A 115 15.71 -5.23 -3.19
CA HIS A 115 16.10 -5.24 -4.61
C HIS A 115 17.13 -4.15 -4.90
N ALA A 116 16.91 -2.92 -4.44
CA ALA A 116 17.82 -1.80 -4.66
C ALA A 116 19.22 -2.08 -4.07
N VAL A 117 19.27 -2.54 -2.83
CA VAL A 117 20.52 -2.93 -2.15
C VAL A 117 21.22 -4.05 -2.92
N GLY A 118 20.49 -5.06 -3.39
CA GLY A 118 21.04 -6.14 -4.21
C GLY A 118 21.61 -5.68 -5.58
N GLN A 119 21.20 -4.48 -6.05
CA GLN A 119 21.72 -3.83 -7.25
C GLN A 119 22.82 -2.79 -6.94
N GLY A 120 23.31 -2.71 -5.70
CA GLY A 120 24.29 -1.72 -5.27
C GLY A 120 23.72 -0.30 -5.10
N ARG A 121 22.40 -0.17 -5.00
CA ARG A 121 21.69 1.09 -4.70
C ARG A 121 21.32 1.13 -3.23
N ASP A 122 22.31 1.14 -2.37
CA ASP A 122 22.22 0.90 -0.93
C ASP A 122 22.30 2.17 -0.07
N ASN A 123 22.71 3.31 -0.63
CA ASN A 123 22.77 4.60 0.06
C ASN A 123 21.53 5.44 -0.33
N ILE A 124 20.50 5.41 0.53
CA ILE A 124 19.14 5.79 0.17
C ILE A 124 18.68 7.04 0.94
N ILE A 125 18.17 8.03 0.21
CA ILE A 125 17.42 9.16 0.77
C ILE A 125 15.92 8.84 0.72
N VAL A 126 15.20 9.17 1.79
CA VAL A 126 13.72 9.07 1.85
C VAL A 126 13.11 10.46 1.60
N VAL A 127 12.20 10.55 0.62
CA VAL A 127 11.42 11.77 0.33
C VAL A 127 9.95 11.50 0.59
N HIS A 128 9.34 12.23 1.52
CA HIS A 128 7.99 11.93 1.97
C HIS A 128 7.12 13.18 2.19
N ALA A 129 5.82 13.04 1.98
CA ALA A 129 4.87 14.08 2.32
C ALA A 129 4.73 14.24 3.84
N GLN A 130 4.30 15.42 4.28
CA GLN A 130 4.07 15.73 5.71
C GLN A 130 2.70 15.22 6.23
N ASP A 131 1.97 14.43 5.44
CA ASP A 131 0.72 13.80 5.86
C ASP A 131 0.94 12.46 6.57
N VAL A 132 -0.14 11.87 7.09
CA VAL A 132 -0.10 10.58 7.81
C VAL A 132 0.43 9.45 6.92
N ALA A 133 0.03 9.42 5.65
CA ALA A 133 0.47 8.39 4.71
C ALA A 133 1.96 8.51 4.40
N GLY A 134 2.46 9.74 4.21
CA GLY A 134 3.87 10.03 4.01
C GLY A 134 4.73 9.64 5.20
N GLN A 135 4.28 9.93 6.42
CA GLN A 135 4.98 9.53 7.65
C GLN A 135 5.00 8.00 7.83
N THR A 136 3.87 7.33 7.60
CA THR A 136 3.78 5.86 7.66
C THR A 136 4.70 5.23 6.62
N GLY A 137 4.67 5.75 5.40
CA GLY A 137 5.54 5.28 4.32
C GLY A 137 7.03 5.50 4.61
N LYS A 138 7.41 6.67 5.16
CA LYS A 138 8.78 6.95 5.64
C LYS A 138 9.24 5.89 6.63
N THR A 139 8.44 5.62 7.66
CA THR A 139 8.80 4.63 8.70
C THR A 139 9.00 3.24 8.09
N ALA A 140 8.11 2.80 7.19
CA ALA A 140 8.24 1.53 6.50
C ALA A 140 9.52 1.44 5.66
N ILE A 141 9.87 2.52 4.94
CA ILE A 141 11.09 2.58 4.10
C ILE A 141 12.34 2.53 4.99
N GLU A 142 12.39 3.32 6.07
CA GLU A 142 13.53 3.33 7.00
C GLU A 142 13.76 1.96 7.62
N GLN A 143 12.71 1.29 8.10
CA GLN A 143 12.80 -0.08 8.63
C GLN A 143 13.28 -1.08 7.56
N ALA A 144 12.81 -0.91 6.32
CA ALA A 144 13.25 -1.75 5.21
C ALA A 144 14.74 -1.53 4.89
N ILE A 145 15.24 -0.29 4.92
CA ILE A 145 16.66 0.04 4.71
C ILE A 145 17.52 -0.66 5.75
N TYR A 146 17.21 -0.51 7.05
CA TYR A 146 17.96 -1.14 8.12
C TYR A 146 17.92 -2.67 8.04
N SER A 147 16.76 -3.25 7.76
CA SER A 147 16.60 -4.71 7.70
C SER A 147 17.23 -5.35 6.46
N SER A 148 17.48 -4.59 5.40
CA SER A 148 18.08 -5.06 4.15
C SER A 148 19.58 -4.78 4.04
N GLY A 149 20.20 -4.18 5.08
CA GLY A 149 21.63 -3.84 5.07
C GLY A 149 21.97 -2.61 4.23
N GLY A 150 20.99 -1.76 3.91
CA GLY A 150 21.21 -0.46 3.28
C GLY A 150 21.59 0.62 4.28
N MET A 151 21.96 1.78 3.77
CA MET A 151 22.31 2.97 4.53
C MET A 151 21.27 4.07 4.31
N LEU A 152 20.67 4.57 5.38
CA LEU A 152 19.81 5.75 5.33
C LEU A 152 20.69 6.99 5.26
N ALA A 153 20.80 7.61 4.08
CA ALA A 153 21.54 8.85 3.88
C ALA A 153 20.86 10.08 4.49
N GLY A 154 19.54 10.01 4.67
CA GLY A 154 18.74 11.05 5.30
C GLY A 154 17.31 11.05 4.79
N ALA A 155 16.52 12.01 5.29
CA ALA A 155 15.13 12.17 4.87
C ALA A 155 14.82 13.65 4.59
N VAL A 156 13.97 13.88 3.59
CA VAL A 156 13.44 15.21 3.26
C VAL A 156 11.92 15.13 3.18
N ASP A 157 11.27 15.97 3.95
CA ASP A 157 9.82 16.13 3.98
C ASP A 157 9.37 17.29 3.10
N TYR A 158 8.10 17.25 2.66
CA TYR A 158 7.48 18.36 1.94
C TYR A 158 5.99 18.49 2.27
N PRO A 159 5.46 19.72 2.39
CA PRO A 159 4.02 19.97 2.41
C PRO A 159 3.38 19.53 1.09
N LEU A 160 2.14 18.99 1.13
CA LEU A 160 1.37 18.61 -0.07
C LEU A 160 0.86 19.85 -0.80
N SER A 161 1.77 20.62 -1.36
CA SER A 161 1.50 21.76 -2.22
C SER A 161 2.59 21.90 -3.28
N GLN A 162 2.28 22.55 -4.38
CA GLN A 162 3.26 22.82 -5.43
C GLN A 162 4.49 23.57 -4.88
N GLN A 163 4.26 24.59 -4.06
CA GLN A 163 5.35 25.35 -3.43
C GLN A 163 6.18 24.50 -2.47
N GLY A 164 5.54 23.62 -1.70
CA GLY A 164 6.21 22.69 -0.80
C GLY A 164 7.14 21.73 -1.55
N VAL A 165 6.67 21.19 -2.66
CA VAL A 165 7.48 20.32 -3.55
C VAL A 165 8.66 21.09 -4.13
N MET A 166 8.42 22.30 -4.68
CA MET A 166 9.48 23.14 -5.24
C MET A 166 10.57 23.49 -4.19
N ALA A 167 10.16 23.81 -2.96
CA ALA A 167 11.08 24.11 -1.86
C ALA A 167 11.88 22.89 -1.37
N ALA A 168 11.37 21.67 -1.55
CA ALA A 168 12.07 20.44 -1.17
C ALA A 168 13.19 20.07 -2.15
N VAL A 169 13.08 20.37 -3.44
CA VAL A 169 14.03 19.97 -4.48
C VAL A 169 15.48 20.38 -4.17
N PRO A 170 15.80 21.66 -3.85
CA PRO A 170 17.18 22.03 -3.52
C PRO A 170 17.69 21.34 -2.25
N ARG A 171 16.82 21.03 -1.28
CA ARG A 171 17.18 20.28 -0.07
C ARG A 171 17.55 18.84 -0.41
N ILE A 172 16.77 18.19 -1.29
CA ILE A 172 17.04 16.82 -1.78
C ILE A 172 18.37 16.80 -2.53
N LYS A 173 18.56 17.75 -3.48
CA LYS A 173 19.81 17.85 -4.25
C LYS A 173 21.04 18.03 -3.34
N SER A 174 20.96 18.96 -2.40
CA SER A 174 22.03 19.21 -1.43
C SER A 174 22.34 17.95 -0.60
N LEU A 175 21.32 17.21 -0.17
CA LEU A 175 21.53 15.99 0.61
C LEU A 175 22.16 14.86 -0.23
N VAL A 176 21.77 14.71 -1.51
CA VAL A 176 22.43 13.78 -2.43
C VAL A 176 23.90 14.13 -2.61
N ASP A 177 24.21 15.40 -2.86
CA ASP A 177 25.59 15.87 -3.07
C ASP A 177 26.48 15.69 -1.83
N GLN A 178 25.93 15.88 -0.64
CA GLN A 178 26.66 15.74 0.63
C GLN A 178 26.90 14.30 1.04
N THR A 179 25.94 13.41 0.74
CA THR A 179 25.98 12.02 1.23
C THR A 179 26.43 11.02 0.19
N GLY A 180 26.47 11.42 -1.09
CA GLY A 180 26.72 10.50 -2.20
C GLY A 180 25.60 9.47 -2.37
N ALA A 181 24.37 9.80 -1.97
CA ALA A 181 23.23 8.89 -2.09
C ALA A 181 23.03 8.47 -3.55
N ASN A 182 22.81 7.17 -3.75
CA ASN A 182 22.64 6.56 -5.08
C ASN A 182 21.20 6.09 -5.35
N ALA A 183 20.30 6.33 -4.39
CA ALA A 183 18.87 6.12 -4.57
C ALA A 183 18.03 7.15 -3.78
N ILE A 184 16.86 7.49 -4.33
CA ILE A 184 15.85 8.34 -3.70
C ILE A 184 14.55 7.52 -3.64
N PHE A 185 14.10 7.19 -2.43
CA PHE A 185 12.85 6.47 -2.22
C PHE A 185 11.73 7.46 -1.85
N MET A 186 10.68 7.53 -2.66
CA MET A 186 9.62 8.52 -2.54
C MET A 186 8.29 7.88 -2.12
N THR A 187 7.56 8.53 -1.21
CA THR A 187 6.17 8.15 -0.87
C THR A 187 5.14 8.76 -1.82
N ALA A 188 5.56 9.67 -2.70
CA ALA A 188 4.70 10.34 -3.66
C ALA A 188 4.02 9.36 -4.63
N SER A 189 2.78 9.68 -5.01
CA SER A 189 2.00 8.94 -6.01
C SER A 189 1.81 9.75 -7.29
N THR A 190 1.40 9.08 -8.37
CA THR A 190 1.08 9.72 -9.66
C THR A 190 -0.06 10.72 -9.56
N ALA A 191 -0.98 10.51 -8.61
CA ALA A 191 -2.11 11.41 -8.36
C ALA A 191 -1.74 12.65 -7.52
N THR A 192 -0.51 12.73 -7.00
CA THR A 192 -0.08 13.81 -6.10
C THR A 192 1.21 14.47 -6.60
N ALA A 193 2.28 14.42 -5.79
CA ALA A 193 3.51 15.18 -6.03
C ALA A 193 4.49 14.51 -7.02
N LEU A 194 4.31 13.24 -7.37
CA LEU A 194 5.30 12.49 -8.15
C LEU A 194 5.68 13.13 -9.48
N PRO A 195 4.73 13.54 -10.36
CA PRO A 195 5.09 14.12 -11.66
C PRO A 195 5.97 15.37 -11.51
N LEU A 196 5.60 16.24 -10.56
CA LEU A 196 6.34 17.46 -10.29
C LEU A 196 7.72 17.19 -9.66
N LEU A 197 7.79 16.26 -8.69
CA LEU A 197 9.05 15.86 -8.06
C LEU A 197 10.03 15.30 -9.10
N THR A 198 9.60 14.34 -9.92
CA THR A 198 10.48 13.70 -10.89
C THR A 198 10.98 14.69 -11.95
N GLN A 199 10.12 15.59 -12.42
CA GLN A 199 10.52 16.64 -13.33
C GLN A 199 11.56 17.55 -12.70
N LEU A 200 11.26 18.15 -11.54
CA LEU A 200 12.13 19.14 -10.91
C LEU A 200 13.46 18.55 -10.42
N LEU A 201 13.47 17.30 -9.95
CA LEU A 201 14.71 16.61 -9.56
C LEU A 201 15.62 16.39 -10.76
N THR A 202 15.05 16.01 -11.92
CA THR A 202 15.82 15.86 -13.16
C THR A 202 16.34 17.21 -13.65
N GLU A 203 15.54 18.27 -13.62
CA GLU A 203 15.96 19.64 -13.95
C GLU A 203 17.05 20.15 -13.00
N ALA A 204 17.07 19.72 -11.75
CA ALA A 204 18.12 20.01 -10.77
C ALA A 204 19.39 19.17 -10.96
N GLY A 205 19.45 18.33 -12.00
CA GLY A 205 20.63 17.53 -12.35
C GLY A 205 20.73 16.21 -11.59
N LEU A 206 19.65 15.71 -11.00
CA LEU A 206 19.58 14.35 -10.44
C LEU A 206 19.09 13.39 -11.52
N ASP A 207 20.02 12.78 -12.24
CA ASP A 207 19.74 11.83 -13.32
C ASP A 207 19.28 10.48 -12.71
N PRO A 208 18.08 9.97 -13.07
CA PRO A 208 17.60 8.66 -12.60
C PRO A 208 18.51 7.48 -12.99
N ALA A 209 19.35 7.62 -14.02
CA ALA A 209 20.31 6.60 -14.39
C ALA A 209 21.48 6.50 -13.37
N VAL A 210 21.77 7.61 -12.70
CA VAL A 210 22.84 7.70 -11.68
C VAL A 210 22.25 7.53 -10.28
N THR A 211 21.21 8.30 -9.96
CA THR A 211 20.51 8.26 -8.68
C THR A 211 19.14 7.61 -8.88
N GLN A 212 19.01 6.35 -8.55
CA GLN A 212 17.78 5.56 -8.79
C GLN A 212 16.57 6.15 -8.06
N TYR A 213 15.49 6.41 -8.78
CA TYR A 213 14.20 6.76 -8.18
C TYR A 213 13.41 5.50 -7.88
N ILE A 214 12.86 5.41 -6.66
CA ILE A 214 12.08 4.27 -6.17
C ILE A 214 10.76 4.80 -5.61
N GLY A 215 9.65 4.14 -5.92
CA GLY A 215 8.31 4.54 -5.47
C GLY A 215 7.67 3.54 -4.55
N LEU A 216 7.16 4.01 -3.41
CA LEU A 216 6.39 3.17 -2.48
C LEU A 216 5.02 2.80 -3.01
N THR A 217 4.42 3.68 -3.79
CA THR A 217 3.10 3.51 -4.42
C THR A 217 3.25 3.10 -5.88
N ARG A 218 2.15 2.77 -6.53
CA ARG A 218 2.17 2.42 -7.96
C ARG A 218 2.50 3.65 -8.81
N TRP A 219 3.53 3.52 -9.65
CA TRP A 219 4.00 4.55 -10.58
C TRP A 219 3.65 4.25 -12.04
N ASP A 220 3.06 3.08 -12.28
CA ASP A 220 2.60 2.60 -13.59
C ASP A 220 1.21 3.11 -13.98
N ILE A 221 0.53 3.84 -13.09
CA ILE A 221 -0.78 4.43 -13.35
C ILE A 221 -0.56 5.84 -13.94
N PRO A 222 -1.07 6.12 -15.16
CA PRO A 222 -0.98 7.46 -15.72
C PRO A 222 -1.65 8.49 -14.81
N PRO A 223 -1.15 9.73 -14.73
CA PRO A 223 -1.86 10.84 -14.08
C PRO A 223 -3.22 11.05 -14.75
N GLN A 224 -4.27 11.16 -13.96
CA GLN A 224 -5.63 11.45 -14.42
C GLN A 224 -5.81 12.94 -14.65
#